data_f478cc6c8b28ad8283fc267ed470b438
#
_entry.id   f478cc6c8b28ad8283fc267ed470b438
#
_cell.length_a   1.000
_cell.length_b   1.000
_cell.length_c   1.000
_cell.angle_alpha   90.00
_cell.angle_beta   90.00
_cell.angle_gamma   90.00
#
_symmetry.space_group_name_H-M   'P 1'
#
loop_
_entity.id
_entity.type
_entity.pdbx_description
1 polymer ?
#
loop_
_entity_poly.entity_id
_entity_poly.type
_entity_poly.pdbx_seq_one_letter_code
_entity_poly.pdbx_strand_id
1 'polypeptide(L)'
;MRLIFTIFTLFLFTYTSGQVSVKDAIHGSDKSIISDKQIMSGSETLSHLINNPNPYVNNLKIASPTETLLGNTTYDLQSNGAVMDRIIRHSGGQLSAVWTMSAQYAASYTDRGTGYMYFDGTSWSSMPSARLESSRCGWPTILATSTGKEIAIAHNTDYAYFQMTHRPSVGTGAWTEQIVSSMDSTTGLYADLVWNRTAVGGSNGETLHMIGVTAPTGLAGTIYNGLDGALLYYRSTDGGSTWDIQDMQLPTLDSAHFNGFGGDSYAIDAKGETVVIAVFNDWADSFILKSTDNGSNWIRTTFIDFPVDKYTVDSGLDLDS
;
A
#
# COMPACT_ATOMS: atom_id res chain seq x y z
N MET A 1 56.26 -52.13 -0.56
CA MET A 1 55.31 -51.46 0.33
C MET A 1 55.58 -49.95 0.25
N ARG A 2 54.84 -49.27 -0.64
CA ARG A 2 55.00 -47.83 -0.84
C ARG A 2 53.83 -47.15 -0.16
N LEU A 3 54.14 -46.30 0.83
CA LEU A 3 53.20 -45.44 1.56
C LEU A 3 52.89 -44.21 0.67
N ILE A 4 51.63 -44.03 0.32
CA ILE A 4 51.18 -42.81 -0.36
C ILE A 4 50.58 -41.90 0.73
N PHE A 5 51.25 -40.76 0.96
CA PHE A 5 50.72 -39.66 1.78
C PHE A 5 49.80 -38.83 0.92
N THR A 6 48.50 -38.79 1.24
CA THR A 6 47.55 -37.90 0.65
C THR A 6 47.47 -36.65 1.53
N ILE A 7 47.93 -35.53 1.01
CA ILE A 7 47.78 -34.20 1.64
C ILE A 7 46.38 -33.69 1.36
N PHE A 8 45.56 -33.57 2.42
CA PHE A 8 44.27 -32.87 2.36
C PHE A 8 44.53 -31.39 2.60
N THR A 9 44.39 -30.58 1.53
CA THR A 9 44.44 -29.13 1.62
C THR A 9 43.04 -28.63 2.00
N LEU A 10 42.88 -28.17 3.23
CA LEU A 10 41.68 -27.56 3.76
C LEU A 10 41.61 -26.10 3.26
N PHE A 11 40.73 -25.80 2.31
CA PHE A 11 40.44 -24.43 1.93
C PHE A 11 39.44 -23.85 2.97
N LEU A 12 39.95 -22.97 3.84
CA LEU A 12 39.11 -22.10 4.66
C LEU A 12 38.57 -20.99 3.77
N PHE A 13 37.29 -21.06 3.41
CA PHE A 13 36.57 -19.90 2.91
C PHE A 13 36.16 -19.02 4.09
N THR A 14 36.87 -17.94 4.29
CA THR A 14 36.42 -16.86 5.16
C THR A 14 35.34 -16.08 4.41
N TYR A 15 34.08 -16.26 4.78
CA TYR A 15 33.02 -15.35 4.39
C TYR A 15 33.22 -14.04 5.16
N THR A 16 33.75 -13.04 4.48
CA THR A 16 33.65 -11.66 4.96
C THR A 16 32.26 -11.19 4.60
N SER A 17 31.32 -11.22 5.55
CA SER A 17 30.08 -10.49 5.45
C SER A 17 30.41 -9.00 5.50
N GLY A 18 30.50 -8.38 4.33
CA GLY A 18 30.56 -6.93 4.21
C GLY A 18 29.19 -6.35 4.58
N GLN A 19 28.96 -6.11 5.86
CA GLN A 19 27.96 -5.15 6.27
C GLN A 19 28.45 -3.78 5.84
N VAL A 20 27.90 -3.27 4.73
CA VAL A 20 28.06 -1.86 4.39
C VAL A 20 27.32 -1.08 5.46
N SER A 21 28.05 -0.46 6.36
CA SER A 21 27.46 0.46 7.33
C SER A 21 26.71 1.56 6.55
N VAL A 22 25.45 1.82 6.91
CA VAL A 22 24.65 2.92 6.34
C VAL A 22 25.39 4.26 6.47
N LYS A 23 26.32 4.38 7.40
CA LYS A 23 27.20 5.56 7.54
C LYS A 23 28.16 5.73 6.37
N ASP A 24 28.59 4.66 5.71
CA ASP A 24 29.55 4.73 4.60
C ASP A 24 28.87 4.99 3.25
N ALA A 25 27.57 4.67 3.14
CA ALA A 25 26.76 4.98 1.95
C ALA A 25 26.43 6.49 1.82
N ILE A 26 26.56 7.27 2.89
CA ILE A 26 26.29 8.73 2.91
C ILE A 26 27.58 9.54 2.69
N HIS A 27 28.76 8.90 2.60
CA HIS A 27 30.05 9.55 2.41
C HIS A 27 30.48 9.62 0.93
N GLY A 28 29.55 9.90 0.03
CA GLY A 28 29.86 10.41 -1.31
C GLY A 28 30.15 11.91 -1.24
N SER A 29 31.42 12.24 -1.10
CA SER A 29 32.13 13.47 -1.55
C SER A 29 31.52 14.87 -1.39
N ASP A 30 30.54 15.14 -0.55
CA ASP A 30 30.15 16.51 -0.24
C ASP A 30 29.81 16.69 1.25
N LYS A 31 30.86 16.87 2.04
CA LYS A 31 30.75 17.16 3.48
C LYS A 31 30.19 18.54 3.82
N SER A 32 29.78 19.32 2.83
CA SER A 32 29.33 20.71 3.03
C SER A 32 27.80 20.86 3.21
N ILE A 33 27.01 19.78 3.07
CA ILE A 33 25.53 19.88 3.08
C ILE A 33 24.90 19.45 4.41
N ILE A 34 25.66 18.87 5.37
CA ILE A 34 25.09 18.36 6.62
C ILE A 34 25.74 19.02 7.86
N SER A 35 26.07 20.30 7.82
CA SER A 35 26.60 20.96 9.02
C SER A 35 25.52 21.57 9.93
N ASP A 36 24.26 21.73 9.49
CA ASP A 36 23.19 22.24 10.32
C ASP A 36 21.95 21.35 10.22
N LYS A 37 21.79 20.47 11.20
CA LYS A 37 20.47 19.89 11.52
C LYS A 37 19.57 20.99 12.05
N GLN A 38 19.01 21.82 11.20
CA GLN A 38 17.82 22.57 11.55
C GLN A 38 16.62 21.60 11.47
N ILE A 39 16.10 21.25 12.63
CA ILE A 39 14.77 20.62 12.72
C ILE A 39 13.80 21.72 12.32
N MET A 40 13.25 21.61 11.11
CA MET A 40 12.22 22.55 10.64
C MET A 40 10.95 22.31 11.46
N SER A 41 10.51 23.30 12.16
CA SER A 41 9.32 23.28 13.03
C SER A 41 8.01 23.52 12.24
N GLY A 42 8.12 23.80 10.94
CA GLY A 42 6.98 24.10 10.07
C GLY A 42 6.47 25.55 10.18
N SER A 43 7.10 26.39 11.03
CA SER A 43 6.75 27.82 11.18
C SER A 43 7.81 28.78 10.62
N GLU A 44 8.84 28.24 9.98
CA GLU A 44 9.91 29.03 9.37
C GLU A 44 9.40 29.77 8.13
N THR A 45 9.58 31.09 8.13
CA THR A 45 9.36 31.88 6.92
C THR A 45 10.46 31.57 5.91
N LEU A 46 10.11 31.27 4.67
CA LEU A 46 11.00 30.98 3.54
C LEU A 46 12.07 32.06 3.26
N SER A 47 12.03 33.19 3.97
CA SER A 47 12.99 34.31 3.86
C SER A 47 14.44 33.91 4.22
N HIS A 48 14.66 32.87 5.04
CA HIS A 48 16.01 32.42 5.37
C HIS A 48 16.72 31.66 4.24
N LEU A 49 15.95 31.06 3.31
CA LEU A 49 16.51 30.35 2.16
C LEU A 49 16.90 31.26 1.00
N ILE A 50 16.42 32.52 1.02
CA ILE A 50 16.63 33.51 -0.08
C ILE A 50 17.91 34.32 0.13
N ASN A 51 18.45 34.41 1.35
CA ASN A 51 19.56 35.30 1.68
C ASN A 51 20.95 34.62 1.81
N ASN A 52 21.10 33.36 1.42
CA ASN A 52 22.41 32.73 1.36
C ASN A 52 22.90 32.76 -0.10
N PRO A 53 23.83 33.66 -0.47
CA PRO A 53 24.36 33.68 -1.82
C PRO A 53 25.34 32.52 -1.99
N ASN A 54 24.82 31.31 -2.16
CA ASN A 54 25.61 30.16 -2.61
C ASN A 54 25.85 30.38 -4.11
N PRO A 55 27.09 30.68 -4.57
CA PRO A 55 27.40 30.97 -5.97
C PRO A 55 27.14 29.77 -6.91
N TYR A 56 26.85 28.59 -6.38
CA TYR A 56 26.56 27.40 -7.16
C TYR A 56 25.07 27.16 -7.46
N VAL A 57 24.16 28.02 -6.95
CA VAL A 57 22.71 27.89 -7.18
C VAL A 57 22.21 28.77 -8.36
N ASN A 58 23.05 29.56 -8.94
CA ASN A 58 22.65 30.60 -9.93
C ASN A 58 22.23 30.08 -11.32
N ASN A 59 22.18 28.74 -11.56
CA ASN A 59 21.79 28.24 -12.88
C ASN A 59 20.75 27.11 -12.83
N LEU A 60 20.19 26.76 -11.68
CA LEU A 60 18.96 25.98 -11.65
C LEU A 60 17.81 26.93 -12.00
N LYS A 61 17.49 27.08 -13.27
CA LYS A 61 16.13 27.43 -13.68
C LYS A 61 15.26 26.26 -13.20
N ILE A 62 14.77 26.34 -11.95
CA ILE A 62 13.64 25.52 -11.54
C ILE A 62 12.50 26.03 -12.40
N ALA A 63 12.28 25.36 -13.53
CA ALA A 63 11.03 25.55 -14.25
C ALA A 63 9.94 25.18 -13.25
N SER A 64 9.11 26.13 -12.87
CA SER A 64 7.94 25.83 -12.06
C SER A 64 7.18 24.72 -12.78
N PRO A 65 6.93 23.58 -12.13
CA PRO A 65 6.18 22.51 -12.79
C PRO A 65 4.83 23.08 -13.22
N THR A 66 4.37 22.66 -14.39
CA THR A 66 3.01 22.98 -14.81
C THR A 66 2.06 22.16 -13.97
N GLU A 67 1.27 22.83 -13.17
CA GLU A 67 0.25 22.18 -12.33
C GLU A 67 -1.10 22.15 -13.05
N THR A 68 -1.83 21.06 -12.87
CA THR A 68 -3.21 20.92 -13.35
C THR A 68 -4.12 20.52 -12.19
N LEU A 69 -5.16 21.29 -11.94
CA LEU A 69 -6.18 20.97 -10.96
C LEU A 69 -7.05 19.82 -11.50
N LEU A 70 -7.00 18.64 -10.85
CA LEU A 70 -7.76 17.47 -11.24
C LEU A 70 -9.14 17.42 -10.61
N GLY A 71 -9.33 18.01 -9.44
CA GLY A 71 -10.61 18.01 -8.75
C GLY A 71 -10.57 18.72 -7.42
N ASN A 72 -11.71 18.80 -6.79
CA ASN A 72 -11.90 19.35 -5.47
C ASN A 72 -12.55 18.32 -4.55
N THR A 73 -12.33 18.45 -3.27
CA THR A 73 -12.99 17.65 -2.24
C THR A 73 -13.11 18.45 -0.96
N THR A 74 -14.19 18.26 -0.24
CA THR A 74 -14.36 18.74 1.14
C THR A 74 -13.89 17.71 2.15
N TYR A 75 -13.59 16.48 1.71
CA TYR A 75 -13.06 15.40 2.53
C TYR A 75 -11.55 15.47 2.54
N ASP A 76 -10.96 15.92 3.63
CA ASP A 76 -9.53 16.24 3.73
C ASP A 76 -8.61 15.03 3.99
N LEU A 77 -9.14 13.95 4.59
CA LEU A 77 -8.36 12.74 4.87
C LEU A 77 -8.19 11.88 3.61
N GLN A 78 -7.22 12.24 2.78
CA GLN A 78 -6.97 11.57 1.50
C GLN A 78 -6.13 10.29 1.63
N SER A 79 -5.24 10.22 2.61
CA SER A 79 -4.40 9.07 2.89
C SER A 79 -4.12 8.97 4.37
N ASN A 80 -3.83 7.78 4.82
CA ASN A 80 -3.23 7.48 6.10
C ASN A 80 -1.73 7.20 5.90
N GLY A 81 -1.03 6.58 6.86
CA GLY A 81 0.39 6.23 6.75
C GLY A 81 0.70 5.30 5.56
N ALA A 82 -0.20 4.36 5.25
CA ALA A 82 -0.09 3.51 4.06
C ALA A 82 -0.91 4.08 2.89
N VAL A 83 -0.22 4.52 1.86
CA VAL A 83 -0.84 5.13 0.66
C VAL A 83 -1.13 4.05 -0.38
N MET A 84 -2.29 4.14 -1.03
CA MET A 84 -2.66 3.32 -2.19
C MET A 84 -2.28 4.01 -3.49
N ASP A 85 -2.32 3.26 -4.60
CA ASP A 85 -2.15 3.82 -5.95
C ASP A 85 -3.30 4.77 -6.28
N ARG A 86 -2.99 6.07 -6.32
CA ARG A 86 -3.92 7.16 -6.64
C ARG A 86 -3.77 7.67 -8.06
N ILE A 87 -2.66 7.34 -8.68
CA ILE A 87 -2.34 7.71 -10.06
C ILE A 87 -1.58 6.56 -10.70
N ILE A 88 -1.98 6.20 -11.91
CA ILE A 88 -1.25 5.22 -12.73
C ILE A 88 -0.92 5.82 -14.08
N ARG A 89 0.25 5.45 -14.61
CA ARG A 89 0.67 5.79 -15.95
C ARG A 89 0.53 4.56 -16.84
N HIS A 90 -0.24 4.70 -17.90
CA HIS A 90 -0.41 3.68 -18.92
C HIS A 90 0.75 3.67 -19.93
N SER A 91 0.94 2.56 -20.65
CA SER A 91 2.05 2.34 -21.57
C SER A 91 2.14 3.39 -22.69
N GLY A 92 1.01 3.94 -23.12
CA GLY A 92 0.92 5.01 -24.12
C GLY A 92 1.15 6.43 -23.58
N GLY A 93 1.47 6.58 -22.29
CA GLY A 93 1.71 7.87 -21.66
C GLY A 93 0.46 8.54 -21.10
N GLN A 94 -0.71 7.92 -21.25
CA GLN A 94 -1.94 8.35 -20.60
C GLN A 94 -1.83 8.18 -19.07
N LEU A 95 -2.69 8.89 -18.32
CA LEU A 95 -2.75 8.82 -16.87
C LEU A 95 -4.19 8.63 -16.41
N SER A 96 -4.37 7.84 -15.36
CA SER A 96 -5.62 7.80 -14.59
C SER A 96 -5.35 8.22 -13.16
N ALA A 97 -6.22 9.06 -12.61
CA ALA A 97 -6.08 9.57 -11.24
C ALA A 97 -7.39 9.42 -10.49
N VAL A 98 -7.30 9.04 -9.20
CA VAL A 98 -8.42 8.91 -8.29
C VAL A 98 -8.14 9.59 -6.95
N TRP A 99 -9.21 10.03 -6.29
CA TRP A 99 -9.15 10.58 -4.94
C TRP A 99 -10.45 10.32 -4.20
N THR A 100 -10.43 10.45 -2.88
CA THR A 100 -11.67 10.45 -2.10
C THR A 100 -12.36 11.79 -2.28
N MET A 101 -13.47 11.79 -3.03
CA MET A 101 -14.23 12.97 -3.40
C MET A 101 -15.46 13.11 -2.51
N SER A 102 -15.74 14.32 -2.10
CA SER A 102 -17.04 14.78 -1.57
C SER A 102 -17.19 16.27 -1.90
N ALA A 103 -18.41 16.69 -2.19
CA ALA A 103 -18.76 18.11 -2.35
C ALA A 103 -19.51 18.65 -1.12
N GLN A 104 -19.98 17.78 -0.23
CA GLN A 104 -20.70 18.17 0.99
C GLN A 104 -19.73 18.54 2.11
N TYR A 105 -19.96 19.69 2.72
CA TYR A 105 -19.29 20.08 3.96
C TYR A 105 -20.16 19.66 5.15
N ALA A 106 -20.23 18.34 5.40
CA ALA A 106 -21.03 17.76 6.48
C ALA A 106 -20.28 16.55 7.06
N ALA A 107 -20.37 16.37 8.36
CA ALA A 107 -19.65 15.31 9.09
C ALA A 107 -19.93 13.88 8.56
N SER A 108 -21.08 13.66 7.93
CA SER A 108 -21.45 12.36 7.36
C SER A 108 -20.88 12.13 5.95
N TYR A 109 -20.55 13.20 5.19
CA TYR A 109 -20.09 13.11 3.81
C TYR A 109 -20.86 12.06 2.99
N THR A 110 -22.18 12.22 2.88
CA THR A 110 -23.08 11.20 2.28
C THR A 110 -22.84 10.99 0.79
N ASP A 111 -22.25 11.97 0.13
CA ASP A 111 -21.84 11.93 -1.29
C ASP A 111 -20.42 11.42 -1.51
N ARG A 112 -19.70 11.03 -0.44
CA ARG A 112 -18.31 10.57 -0.53
C ARG A 112 -18.17 9.34 -1.42
N GLY A 113 -17.12 9.32 -2.24
CA GLY A 113 -16.77 8.19 -3.09
C GLY A 113 -15.53 8.50 -3.92
N THR A 114 -15.34 7.79 -5.02
CA THR A 114 -14.18 7.94 -5.90
C THR A 114 -14.40 9.05 -6.92
N GLY A 115 -13.61 10.12 -6.83
CA GLY A 115 -13.38 11.05 -7.93
C GLY A 115 -12.39 10.45 -8.91
N TYR A 116 -12.62 10.64 -10.21
CA TYR A 116 -11.79 10.07 -11.26
C TYR A 116 -11.53 11.09 -12.37
N MET A 117 -10.27 11.17 -12.83
CA MET A 117 -9.91 11.88 -14.05
C MET A 117 -8.91 11.07 -14.89
N TYR A 118 -9.00 11.28 -16.20
CA TYR A 118 -8.18 10.62 -17.19
C TYR A 118 -7.46 11.65 -18.07
N PHE A 119 -6.17 11.45 -18.28
CA PHE A 119 -5.34 12.19 -19.24
C PHE A 119 -5.10 11.34 -20.48
N ASP A 120 -5.49 11.81 -21.64
CA ASP A 120 -5.40 11.08 -22.90
C ASP A 120 -4.02 11.13 -23.57
N GLY A 121 -3.06 11.82 -22.96
CA GLY A 121 -1.74 12.15 -23.52
C GLY A 121 -1.64 13.60 -23.99
N THR A 122 -2.75 14.30 -24.07
CA THR A 122 -2.83 15.71 -24.52
C THR A 122 -3.62 16.57 -23.52
N SER A 123 -4.74 16.09 -23.04
CA SER A 123 -5.66 16.81 -22.17
C SER A 123 -6.27 15.89 -21.10
N TRP A 124 -6.65 16.50 -19.98
CA TRP A 124 -7.44 15.85 -18.95
C TRP A 124 -8.93 15.85 -19.31
N SER A 125 -9.63 14.80 -18.89
CA SER A 125 -11.11 14.76 -18.95
C SER A 125 -11.71 15.90 -18.13
N SER A 126 -13.02 16.12 -18.27
CA SER A 126 -13.75 17.05 -17.41
C SER A 126 -13.71 16.60 -15.96
N MET A 127 -13.70 17.58 -15.03
CA MET A 127 -13.81 17.28 -13.60
C MET A 127 -15.12 16.51 -13.33
N PRO A 128 -15.06 15.46 -12.47
CA PRO A 128 -16.24 14.70 -12.13
C PRO A 128 -17.22 15.55 -11.30
N SER A 129 -18.51 15.42 -11.61
CA SER A 129 -19.60 16.00 -10.82
C SER A 129 -20.19 15.04 -9.79
N ALA A 130 -19.82 13.76 -9.86
CA ALA A 130 -20.26 12.70 -8.97
C ALA A 130 -19.17 11.63 -8.81
N ARG A 131 -19.28 10.85 -7.76
CA ARG A 131 -18.44 9.67 -7.52
C ARG A 131 -18.69 8.59 -8.58
N LEU A 132 -17.73 7.66 -8.72
CA LEU A 132 -17.88 6.51 -9.63
C LEU A 132 -18.93 5.52 -9.14
N GLU A 133 -19.00 5.28 -7.84
CA GLU A 133 -19.84 4.26 -7.21
C GLU A 133 -21.27 4.77 -6.96
N SER A 134 -22.25 3.86 -6.97
CA SER A 134 -23.61 4.15 -6.55
C SER A 134 -23.73 4.33 -5.03
N SER A 135 -22.87 3.65 -4.25
CA SER A 135 -22.83 3.68 -2.79
C SER A 135 -21.74 4.62 -2.24
N ARG A 136 -21.82 4.95 -0.95
CA ARG A 136 -20.83 5.77 -0.25
C ARG A 136 -19.58 4.95 0.01
N CYS A 137 -18.45 5.35 -0.61
CA CYS A 137 -17.15 4.68 -0.53
C CYS A 137 -16.04 5.64 -0.11
N GLY A 138 -14.83 5.11 0.07
CA GLY A 138 -13.65 5.91 0.35
C GLY A 138 -12.35 5.13 0.15
N TRP A 139 -11.25 5.86 0.19
CA TRP A 139 -9.90 5.34 0.00
C TRP A 139 -9.75 4.47 -1.25
N PRO A 140 -10.02 5.03 -2.45
CA PRO A 140 -9.89 4.30 -3.70
C PRO A 140 -8.43 4.00 -4.04
N THR A 141 -8.21 2.86 -4.70
CA THR A 141 -7.02 2.56 -5.49
C THR A 141 -7.39 2.48 -6.96
N ILE A 142 -6.48 2.81 -7.87
CA ILE A 142 -6.67 2.71 -9.32
C ILE A 142 -5.68 1.72 -9.93
N LEU A 143 -6.16 0.86 -10.81
CA LEU A 143 -5.42 -0.22 -11.44
C LEU A 143 -5.76 -0.31 -12.93
N ALA A 144 -4.87 -0.91 -13.71
CA ALA A 144 -5.17 -1.36 -15.06
C ALA A 144 -4.53 -2.72 -15.31
N THR A 145 -5.27 -3.63 -15.93
CA THR A 145 -4.75 -4.91 -16.38
C THR A 145 -4.03 -4.78 -17.73
N SER A 146 -3.32 -5.82 -18.13
CA SER A 146 -2.60 -5.85 -19.41
C SER A 146 -3.52 -5.75 -20.64
N THR A 147 -4.76 -6.20 -20.53
CA THR A 147 -5.78 -6.06 -21.59
C THR A 147 -6.38 -4.67 -21.66
N GLY A 148 -6.03 -3.79 -20.69
CA GLY A 148 -6.52 -2.42 -20.60
C GLY A 148 -7.81 -2.27 -19.84
N LYS A 149 -8.31 -3.31 -19.14
CA LYS A 149 -9.41 -3.18 -18.18
C LYS A 149 -8.97 -2.24 -17.06
N GLU A 150 -9.72 -1.18 -16.84
CA GLU A 150 -9.45 -0.19 -15.80
C GLU A 150 -10.33 -0.44 -14.59
N ILE A 151 -9.76 -0.38 -13.40
CA ILE A 151 -10.40 -0.84 -12.16
C ILE A 151 -10.11 0.16 -11.05
N ALA A 152 -11.15 0.63 -10.38
CA ALA A 152 -11.04 1.36 -9.12
C ALA A 152 -11.66 0.50 -8.00
N ILE A 153 -10.97 0.36 -6.88
CA ILE A 153 -11.46 -0.38 -5.72
C ILE A 153 -11.44 0.54 -4.51
N ALA A 154 -12.57 0.64 -3.81
CA ALA A 154 -12.72 1.43 -2.60
C ALA A 154 -13.47 0.64 -1.53
N HIS A 155 -13.31 0.95 -0.24
CA HIS A 155 -14.14 0.32 0.76
C HIS A 155 -15.49 1.03 0.89
N ASN A 156 -16.53 0.25 1.06
CA ASN A 156 -17.87 0.75 1.38
C ASN A 156 -17.89 1.30 2.81
N THR A 157 -18.67 2.35 3.05
CA THR A 157 -18.74 2.98 4.38
C THR A 157 -19.60 2.25 5.39
N ASP A 158 -20.38 1.30 4.92
CA ASP A 158 -21.09 0.37 5.80
C ASP A 158 -20.19 -0.81 6.19
N TYR A 159 -18.94 -0.77 5.72
CA TYR A 159 -17.87 -1.76 5.98
C TYR A 159 -18.18 -3.20 5.53
N ALA A 160 -19.29 -3.39 4.80
CA ALA A 160 -19.76 -4.72 4.43
C ALA A 160 -18.93 -5.36 3.31
N TYR A 161 -18.25 -4.56 2.45
CA TYR A 161 -17.53 -5.09 1.29
C TYR A 161 -16.56 -4.07 0.68
N PHE A 162 -15.68 -4.54 -0.22
CA PHE A 162 -14.96 -3.68 -1.14
C PHE A 162 -15.78 -3.48 -2.41
N GLN A 163 -15.99 -2.23 -2.77
CA GLN A 163 -16.65 -1.84 -4.01
C GLN A 163 -15.60 -1.79 -5.12
N MET A 164 -15.71 -2.69 -6.09
CA MET A 164 -14.94 -2.65 -7.31
C MET A 164 -15.77 -2.00 -8.41
N THR A 165 -15.24 -0.95 -9.02
CA THR A 165 -15.83 -0.25 -10.16
C THR A 165 -14.88 -0.37 -11.33
N HIS A 166 -15.31 -0.93 -12.45
CA HIS A 166 -14.42 -1.25 -13.56
C HIS A 166 -15.04 -0.94 -14.92
N ARG A 167 -14.20 -0.79 -15.92
CA ARG A 167 -14.60 -0.67 -17.34
C ARG A 167 -13.61 -1.40 -18.25
N PRO A 168 -14.04 -1.77 -19.49
CA PRO A 168 -13.24 -2.65 -20.35
C PRO A 168 -11.98 -2.00 -20.92
N SER A 169 -11.92 -0.67 -20.96
CA SER A 169 -10.78 0.04 -21.58
C SER A 169 -10.42 1.29 -20.79
N VAL A 170 -9.12 1.55 -20.68
CA VAL A 170 -8.57 2.75 -20.06
C VAL A 170 -9.17 4.01 -20.70
N GLY A 171 -9.64 4.91 -19.89
CA GLY A 171 -10.17 6.22 -20.32
C GLY A 171 -11.53 6.18 -21.01
N THR A 172 -12.08 5.00 -21.36
CA THR A 172 -13.32 4.92 -22.16
C THR A 172 -14.26 3.81 -21.70
N GLY A 173 -15.53 3.94 -22.01
CA GLY A 173 -16.58 2.99 -21.66
C GLY A 173 -17.31 3.34 -20.36
N ALA A 174 -18.48 2.72 -20.17
CA ALA A 174 -19.25 2.84 -18.96
C ALA A 174 -18.60 2.06 -17.82
N TRP A 175 -18.70 2.60 -16.62
CA TRP A 175 -18.30 1.91 -15.40
C TRP A 175 -19.36 0.89 -14.98
N THR A 176 -18.90 -0.26 -14.55
CA THR A 176 -19.71 -1.36 -14.00
C THR A 176 -19.26 -1.61 -12.56
N GLU A 177 -20.21 -1.86 -11.68
CA GLU A 177 -19.94 -2.12 -10.27
C GLU A 177 -19.98 -3.60 -9.94
N GLN A 178 -19.10 -4.04 -9.06
CA GLN A 178 -19.02 -5.38 -8.51
C GLN A 178 -18.61 -5.31 -7.03
N ILE A 179 -19.13 -6.25 -6.24
CA ILE A 179 -18.83 -6.37 -4.81
C ILE A 179 -17.81 -7.47 -4.59
N VAL A 180 -16.82 -7.20 -3.72
CA VAL A 180 -15.93 -8.21 -3.14
C VAL A 180 -16.19 -8.21 -1.64
N SER A 181 -16.85 -9.26 -1.17
CA SER A 181 -17.25 -9.42 0.24
C SER A 181 -16.41 -10.47 0.96
N SER A 182 -16.43 -10.43 2.28
CA SER A 182 -15.82 -11.43 3.15
C SER A 182 -16.88 -12.17 3.95
N MET A 183 -16.62 -13.42 4.26
CA MET A 183 -17.48 -14.24 5.11
C MET A 183 -16.62 -14.88 6.22
N ASP A 184 -16.96 -14.63 7.46
CA ASP A 184 -16.37 -15.34 8.59
C ASP A 184 -16.77 -16.83 8.53
N SER A 185 -15.79 -17.70 8.32
CA SER A 185 -16.02 -19.13 8.19
C SER A 185 -16.50 -19.82 9.48
N THR A 186 -16.29 -19.16 10.63
CA THR A 186 -16.70 -19.70 11.95
C THR A 186 -18.16 -19.37 12.25
N THR A 187 -18.58 -18.16 11.94
CA THR A 187 -19.93 -17.68 12.25
C THR A 187 -20.87 -17.76 11.06
N GLY A 188 -20.35 -17.86 9.83
CA GLY A 188 -21.12 -17.78 8.58
C GLY A 188 -21.67 -16.38 8.30
N LEU A 189 -21.22 -15.37 9.05
CA LEU A 189 -21.62 -13.97 8.87
C LEU A 189 -20.58 -13.27 7.98
N TYR A 190 -21.05 -12.27 7.25
CA TYR A 190 -20.15 -11.40 6.52
C TYR A 190 -19.32 -10.56 7.48
N ALA A 191 -18.01 -10.54 7.28
CA ALA A 191 -17.12 -9.64 7.97
C ALA A 191 -17.06 -8.30 7.22
N ASP A 192 -17.19 -7.21 7.95
CA ASP A 192 -17.01 -5.88 7.39
C ASP A 192 -15.56 -5.67 6.95
N LEU A 193 -15.34 -5.11 5.76
CA LEU A 193 -14.01 -4.93 5.16
C LEU A 193 -13.66 -3.46 5.00
N VAL A 194 -12.44 -3.09 5.38
CA VAL A 194 -11.92 -1.72 5.27
C VAL A 194 -10.49 -1.69 4.72
N TRP A 195 -10.10 -0.55 4.17
CA TRP A 195 -8.73 -0.17 3.78
C TRP A 195 -8.04 -1.17 2.84
N ASN A 196 -8.65 -1.41 1.68
CA ASN A 196 -8.05 -2.23 0.64
C ASN A 196 -6.71 -1.67 0.12
N ARG A 197 -5.79 -2.57 -0.22
CA ARG A 197 -4.60 -2.33 -1.04
C ARG A 197 -4.59 -3.39 -2.12
N THR A 198 -4.35 -2.98 -3.35
CA THR A 198 -4.45 -3.90 -4.48
C THR A 198 -3.30 -3.66 -5.47
N ALA A 199 -2.76 -4.74 -6.02
CA ALA A 199 -1.73 -4.72 -7.05
C ALA A 199 -2.13 -5.63 -8.21
N VAL A 200 -1.59 -5.34 -9.40
CA VAL A 200 -1.77 -6.17 -10.61
C VAL A 200 -0.51 -6.97 -10.87
N GLY A 201 -0.65 -8.29 -10.98
CA GLY A 201 0.42 -9.24 -11.26
C GLY A 201 0.00 -10.34 -12.23
N GLY A 202 0.59 -11.52 -12.04
CA GLY A 202 0.42 -12.67 -12.92
C GLY A 202 1.31 -12.59 -14.16
N SER A 203 1.61 -13.75 -14.76
CA SER A 203 2.43 -13.83 -15.98
C SER A 203 1.82 -13.12 -17.19
N ASN A 204 0.50 -12.99 -17.18
CA ASN A 204 -0.28 -12.30 -18.22
C ASN A 204 -0.71 -10.87 -17.83
N GLY A 205 -0.43 -10.39 -16.60
CA GLY A 205 -0.84 -9.08 -16.14
C GLY A 205 -2.35 -8.92 -15.90
N GLU A 206 -3.05 -10.02 -15.64
CA GLU A 206 -4.50 -10.05 -15.37
C GLU A 206 -4.83 -10.48 -13.94
N THR A 207 -3.83 -10.80 -13.13
CA THR A 207 -4.06 -11.20 -11.74
C THR A 207 -4.17 -9.97 -10.85
N LEU A 208 -5.26 -9.87 -10.11
CA LEU A 208 -5.42 -8.90 -9.03
C LEU A 208 -5.05 -9.58 -7.71
N HIS A 209 -4.18 -8.94 -6.96
CA HIS A 209 -3.82 -9.30 -5.60
C HIS A 209 -4.29 -8.19 -4.68
N MET A 210 -5.19 -8.50 -3.76
CA MET A 210 -5.76 -7.52 -2.86
C MET A 210 -5.60 -7.98 -1.41
N ILE A 211 -5.32 -7.04 -0.52
CA ILE A 211 -5.36 -7.20 0.92
C ILE A 211 -6.25 -6.12 1.54
N GLY A 212 -6.83 -6.44 2.66
CA GLY A 212 -7.58 -5.51 3.48
C GLY A 212 -7.86 -6.11 4.84
N VAL A 213 -8.25 -5.29 5.79
CA VAL A 213 -8.58 -5.77 7.13
C VAL A 213 -10.08 -5.84 7.34
N THR A 214 -10.50 -6.77 8.20
CA THR A 214 -11.85 -6.71 8.77
C THR A 214 -11.96 -5.47 9.66
N ALA A 215 -13.12 -4.82 9.68
CA ALA A 215 -13.33 -3.64 10.50
C ALA A 215 -13.06 -3.96 11.98
N PRO A 216 -12.14 -3.23 12.65
CA PRO A 216 -11.89 -3.45 14.05
C PRO A 216 -13.08 -3.02 14.92
N THR A 217 -13.14 -3.51 16.16
CA THR A 217 -14.21 -3.21 17.10
C THR A 217 -14.38 -1.72 17.38
N GLY A 218 -13.29 -0.95 17.33
CA GLY A 218 -13.32 0.52 17.40
C GLY A 218 -14.07 1.21 16.25
N LEU A 219 -14.32 0.51 15.14
CA LEU A 219 -15.15 0.96 14.02
C LEU A 219 -16.48 0.18 13.91
N ALA A 220 -16.97 -0.34 15.02
CA ALA A 220 -18.16 -1.18 15.11
C ALA A 220 -18.06 -2.53 14.37
N GLY A 221 -16.86 -2.98 14.01
CA GLY A 221 -16.62 -4.32 13.49
C GLY A 221 -16.62 -5.39 14.59
N THR A 222 -16.28 -6.62 14.20
CA THR A 222 -16.25 -7.77 15.10
C THR A 222 -14.87 -8.45 15.07
N ILE A 223 -14.57 -9.16 16.16
CA ILE A 223 -13.35 -10.00 16.21
C ILE A 223 -13.48 -11.11 15.16
N TYR A 224 -12.46 -11.22 14.31
CA TYR A 224 -12.37 -12.23 13.26
C TYR A 224 -11.23 -13.22 13.58
N ASN A 225 -11.56 -14.50 13.82
CA ASN A 225 -10.57 -15.52 14.18
C ASN A 225 -9.63 -15.10 15.32
N GLY A 226 -10.14 -14.36 16.31
CA GLY A 226 -9.38 -13.89 17.47
C GLY A 226 -8.54 -12.62 17.22
N LEU A 227 -8.68 -11.98 16.06
CA LEU A 227 -8.00 -10.72 15.71
C LEU A 227 -9.00 -9.56 15.68
N ASP A 228 -8.60 -8.43 16.23
CA ASP A 228 -9.30 -7.14 16.09
C ASP A 228 -8.75 -6.40 14.87
N GLY A 229 -9.34 -6.67 13.71
CA GLY A 229 -8.80 -6.29 12.41
C GLY A 229 -7.91 -7.39 11.82
N ALA A 230 -8.50 -8.45 11.25
CA ALA A 230 -7.77 -9.51 10.57
C ALA A 230 -7.34 -9.06 9.16
N LEU A 231 -6.06 -9.19 8.84
CA LEU A 231 -5.56 -8.92 7.49
C LEU A 231 -5.85 -10.13 6.58
N LEU A 232 -6.67 -9.91 5.57
CA LEU A 232 -7.14 -10.94 4.65
C LEU A 232 -6.63 -10.69 3.23
N TYR A 233 -6.34 -11.77 2.53
CA TYR A 233 -5.85 -11.76 1.15
C TYR A 233 -6.88 -12.33 0.20
N TYR A 234 -6.95 -11.71 -0.98
CA TYR A 234 -7.83 -12.05 -2.08
C TYR A 234 -7.03 -12.13 -3.38
N ARG A 235 -7.42 -13.05 -4.27
CA ARG A 235 -6.84 -13.16 -5.61
C ARG A 235 -7.92 -13.40 -6.65
N SER A 236 -7.76 -12.71 -7.77
CA SER A 236 -8.49 -12.97 -9.01
C SER A 236 -7.48 -13.14 -10.14
N THR A 237 -7.60 -14.18 -10.94
CA THR A 237 -6.69 -14.46 -12.07
C THR A 237 -7.28 -14.02 -13.42
N ASP A 238 -8.46 -13.40 -13.43
CA ASP A 238 -9.23 -13.01 -14.61
C ASP A 238 -9.66 -11.53 -14.60
N GLY A 239 -8.81 -10.67 -14.04
CA GLY A 239 -9.06 -9.22 -13.98
C GLY A 239 -10.25 -8.85 -13.09
N GLY A 240 -10.49 -9.60 -12.02
CA GLY A 240 -11.54 -9.33 -11.04
C GLY A 240 -12.93 -9.84 -11.46
N SER A 241 -13.03 -10.65 -12.52
CA SER A 241 -14.32 -11.21 -12.92
C SER A 241 -14.79 -12.30 -11.97
N THR A 242 -13.84 -13.12 -11.48
CA THR A 242 -14.05 -14.08 -10.39
C THR A 242 -12.87 -14.01 -9.40
N TRP A 243 -13.11 -14.47 -8.18
CA TRP A 243 -12.10 -14.50 -7.12
C TRP A 243 -11.85 -15.95 -6.71
N ASP A 244 -10.68 -16.47 -7.01
CA ASP A 244 -10.28 -17.86 -6.72
C ASP A 244 -9.70 -18.02 -5.31
N ILE A 245 -9.24 -16.93 -4.70
CA ILE A 245 -8.91 -16.84 -3.28
C ILE A 245 -9.71 -15.70 -2.68
N GLN A 246 -10.42 -15.97 -1.58
CA GLN A 246 -11.13 -15.01 -0.78
C GLN A 246 -10.90 -15.30 0.71
N ASP A 247 -10.91 -14.26 1.52
CA ASP A 247 -10.85 -14.33 2.97
C ASP A 247 -9.66 -15.15 3.51
N MET A 248 -8.58 -15.24 2.71
CA MET A 248 -7.43 -16.01 3.12
C MET A 248 -6.63 -15.27 4.18
N GLN A 249 -6.63 -15.80 5.39
CA GLN A 249 -5.68 -15.38 6.41
C GLN A 249 -4.30 -15.95 6.06
N LEU A 250 -3.35 -15.05 5.80
CA LEU A 250 -2.00 -15.44 5.39
C LEU A 250 -1.27 -16.17 6.52
N PRO A 251 -0.33 -17.09 6.19
CA PRO A 251 0.40 -17.86 7.20
C PRO A 251 1.05 -16.94 8.25
N THR A 252 0.94 -17.33 9.52
CA THR A 252 1.49 -16.62 10.69
C THR A 252 0.84 -15.28 11.02
N LEU A 253 -0.21 -14.84 10.31
CA LEU A 253 -0.98 -13.64 10.65
C LEU A 253 -2.21 -14.00 11.49
N ASP A 254 -2.00 -14.70 12.56
CA ASP A 254 -3.05 -15.24 13.42
C ASP A 254 -3.04 -14.65 14.83
N SER A 255 -4.07 -14.96 15.60
CA SER A 255 -4.24 -14.49 16.96
C SER A 255 -3.25 -15.09 17.99
N ALA A 256 -2.39 -16.04 17.60
CA ALA A 256 -1.30 -16.47 18.45
C ALA A 256 -0.17 -15.43 18.51
N HIS A 257 0.03 -14.68 17.41
CA HIS A 257 1.13 -13.74 17.25
C HIS A 257 0.68 -12.28 17.31
N PHE A 258 -0.54 -11.96 16.90
CA PHE A 258 -1.02 -10.58 16.75
C PHE A 258 -2.35 -10.35 17.50
N ASN A 259 -2.59 -9.10 17.88
CA ASN A 259 -3.91 -8.64 18.35
C ASN A 259 -4.82 -8.25 17.18
N GLY A 260 -4.24 -7.70 16.11
CA GLY A 260 -4.91 -7.23 14.91
C GLY A 260 -4.00 -6.35 14.06
N PHE A 261 -4.53 -5.82 12.96
CA PHE A 261 -3.80 -4.97 12.02
C PHE A 261 -4.58 -3.68 11.77
N GLY A 262 -3.87 -2.57 11.69
CA GLY A 262 -4.43 -1.27 11.32
C GLY A 262 -4.28 -0.98 9.84
N GLY A 263 -5.11 -0.08 9.29
CA GLY A 263 -5.08 0.32 7.87
C GLY A 263 -3.78 0.96 7.40
N ASP A 264 -2.95 1.42 8.33
CA ASP A 264 -1.68 2.09 8.04
C ASP A 264 -0.47 1.14 8.08
N SER A 265 -0.68 -0.11 8.49
CA SER A 265 0.41 -1.05 8.77
C SER A 265 0.82 -1.92 7.57
N TYR A 266 0.14 -1.88 6.43
CA TYR A 266 0.42 -2.80 5.33
C TYR A 266 0.38 -2.16 3.95
N ALA A 267 1.16 -2.73 3.04
CA ALA A 267 1.17 -2.42 1.61
C ALA A 267 1.37 -3.70 0.80
N ILE A 268 0.96 -3.67 -0.46
CA ILE A 268 1.14 -4.78 -1.41
C ILE A 268 1.65 -4.24 -2.75
N ASP A 269 2.52 -5.01 -3.39
CA ASP A 269 2.91 -4.81 -4.79
C ASP A 269 3.12 -6.16 -5.48
N ALA A 270 3.00 -6.17 -6.80
CA ALA A 270 3.15 -7.37 -7.61
C ALA A 270 3.84 -7.08 -8.94
N LYS A 271 4.68 -8.04 -9.38
CA LYS A 271 5.32 -8.01 -10.69
C LYS A 271 5.45 -9.42 -11.24
N GLY A 272 4.77 -9.71 -12.35
CA GLY A 272 4.64 -11.08 -12.84
C GLY A 272 4.05 -11.96 -11.74
N GLU A 273 4.64 -13.10 -11.49
CA GLU A 273 4.16 -14.04 -10.46
C GLU A 273 4.70 -13.74 -9.05
N THR A 274 5.55 -12.73 -8.92
CA THR A 274 6.05 -12.30 -7.61
C THR A 274 5.08 -11.30 -6.99
N VAL A 275 4.66 -11.59 -5.76
CA VAL A 275 3.83 -10.71 -4.92
C VAL A 275 4.53 -10.47 -3.62
N VAL A 276 4.53 -9.23 -3.15
CA VAL A 276 5.14 -8.84 -1.88
C VAL A 276 4.12 -8.06 -1.06
N ILE A 277 3.93 -8.49 0.18
CA ILE A 277 3.16 -7.76 1.19
C ILE A 277 4.15 -7.32 2.26
N ALA A 278 4.22 -6.04 2.54
CA ALA A 278 5.01 -5.48 3.63
C ALA A 278 4.06 -5.11 4.78
N VAL A 279 4.43 -5.50 6.00
CA VAL A 279 3.68 -5.17 7.21
C VAL A 279 4.64 -4.48 8.19
N PHE A 280 4.28 -3.25 8.58
CA PHE A 280 5.01 -2.44 9.52
C PHE A 280 4.09 -2.11 10.69
N ASN A 281 4.39 -2.67 11.84
CA ASN A 281 3.59 -2.47 13.05
C ASN A 281 4.32 -1.56 14.04
N ASP A 282 3.57 -0.80 14.82
CA ASP A 282 4.14 0.04 15.87
C ASP A 282 4.54 -0.80 17.10
N TRP A 283 3.74 -1.83 17.43
CA TRP A 283 3.83 -2.62 18.66
C TRP A 283 3.83 -4.13 18.42
N ALA A 284 4.33 -4.56 17.27
CA ALA A 284 4.47 -5.95 16.90
C ALA A 284 5.55 -6.10 15.81
N ASP A 285 5.87 -7.34 15.44
CA ASP A 285 6.82 -7.63 14.38
C ASP A 285 6.53 -6.87 13.10
N SER A 286 7.60 -6.39 12.45
CA SER A 286 7.53 -5.89 11.08
C SER A 286 8.21 -6.86 10.14
N PHE A 287 7.55 -7.19 9.02
CA PHE A 287 7.96 -8.27 8.15
C PHE A 287 7.52 -8.07 6.69
N ILE A 288 8.08 -8.90 5.84
CA ILE A 288 7.65 -9.07 4.46
C ILE A 288 7.12 -10.49 4.26
N LEU A 289 5.96 -10.60 3.63
CA LEU A 289 5.47 -11.84 3.04
C LEU A 289 5.73 -11.79 1.54
N LYS A 290 6.41 -12.80 1.01
CA LYS A 290 6.72 -12.90 -0.41
C LYS A 290 6.18 -14.20 -0.97
N SER A 291 5.49 -14.10 -2.10
CA SER A 291 5.14 -15.20 -2.99
C SER A 291 5.92 -15.06 -4.29
N THR A 292 6.28 -16.18 -4.90
CA THR A 292 6.89 -16.24 -6.25
C THR A 292 6.07 -17.10 -7.21
N ASP A 293 4.88 -17.51 -6.79
CA ASP A 293 3.96 -18.37 -7.51
C ASP A 293 2.55 -17.80 -7.54
N ASN A 294 2.48 -16.50 -7.84
CA ASN A 294 1.23 -15.77 -8.02
C ASN A 294 0.30 -15.80 -6.79
N GLY A 295 0.89 -15.73 -5.57
CA GLY A 295 0.13 -15.69 -4.31
C GLY A 295 -0.36 -17.04 -3.80
N SER A 296 0.17 -18.17 -4.32
CA SER A 296 -0.25 -19.50 -3.89
C SER A 296 0.50 -20.00 -2.65
N ASN A 297 1.79 -19.68 -2.55
CA ASN A 297 2.60 -19.97 -1.37
C ASN A 297 3.34 -18.71 -0.91
N TRP A 298 3.56 -18.59 0.41
CA TRP A 298 4.11 -17.40 1.01
C TRP A 298 5.27 -17.72 1.95
N ILE A 299 6.30 -16.89 1.90
CA ILE A 299 7.45 -16.94 2.81
C ILE A 299 7.49 -15.62 3.57
N ARG A 300 7.47 -15.71 4.92
CA ARG A 300 7.66 -14.57 5.80
C ARG A 300 9.14 -14.33 6.08
N THR A 301 9.55 -13.07 6.04
CA THR A 301 10.86 -12.59 6.49
C THR A 301 10.65 -11.44 7.47
N THR A 302 10.88 -11.68 8.74
CA THR A 302 10.84 -10.65 9.79
C THR A 302 12.13 -9.86 9.76
N PHE A 303 12.04 -8.53 9.78
CA PHE A 303 13.19 -7.62 9.82
C PHE A 303 13.21 -6.74 11.08
N ILE A 304 12.07 -6.60 11.77
CA ILE A 304 11.98 -6.10 13.12
C ILE A 304 11.27 -7.17 13.94
N ASP A 305 11.98 -7.77 14.87
CA ASP A 305 11.46 -8.72 15.84
C ASP A 305 11.11 -7.92 17.11
N PHE A 306 9.82 -7.75 17.35
CA PHE A 306 9.37 -6.96 18.49
C PHE A 306 9.49 -7.81 19.76
N PRO A 307 10.04 -7.28 20.87
CA PRO A 307 10.45 -8.11 22.01
C PRO A 307 9.30 -8.77 22.78
N VAL A 308 8.06 -8.34 22.56
CA VAL A 308 6.89 -8.83 23.26
C VAL A 308 5.75 -9.12 22.29
N ASP A 309 5.38 -10.39 22.16
CA ASP A 309 4.20 -10.78 21.39
C ASP A 309 2.92 -10.17 21.96
N LYS A 310 2.04 -9.68 21.09
CA LYS A 310 0.72 -9.16 21.43
C LYS A 310 0.76 -8.01 22.47
N TYR A 311 1.80 -7.21 22.39
CA TYR A 311 1.93 -6.04 23.27
C TYR A 311 0.73 -5.10 23.12
N THR A 312 0.29 -4.54 24.24
CA THR A 312 -0.65 -3.43 24.28
C THR A 312 -0.11 -2.35 25.20
N VAL A 313 -0.27 -1.09 24.84
CA VAL A 313 0.24 0.07 25.61
C VAL A 313 -0.24 0.05 27.07
N ASP A 314 -1.45 -0.47 27.30
CA ASP A 314 -2.05 -0.56 28.63
C ASP A 314 -1.68 -1.86 29.38
N SER A 315 -0.80 -2.69 28.85
CA SER A 315 -0.39 -3.96 29.47
C SER A 315 0.40 -3.79 30.77
N GLY A 316 0.94 -2.59 31.02
CA GLY A 316 1.83 -2.33 32.15
C GLY A 316 3.22 -2.94 32.01
N LEU A 317 3.54 -3.51 30.84
CA LEU A 317 4.89 -3.97 30.52
C LEU A 317 5.76 -2.78 30.18
N ASP A 318 6.93 -2.72 30.81
CA ASP A 318 7.97 -1.74 30.52
C ASP A 318 8.92 -2.35 29.48
N LEU A 319 8.98 -1.74 28.29
CA LEU A 319 9.86 -2.20 27.21
C LEU A 319 11.32 -1.79 27.40
N ASP A 320 11.60 -0.89 28.37
CA ASP A 320 12.93 -0.37 28.63
C ASP A 320 13.64 -1.13 29.78
N SER A 321 13.04 -2.17 30.35
CA SER A 321 13.55 -2.94 31.50
C SER A 321 14.38 -4.18 31.08
#